data_d1d29072a471a27f225d527d3d5be8ca
#
_entry.id   d1d29072a471a27f225d527d3d5be8ca
#
_cell.length_a   1.000
_cell.length_b   1.000
_cell.length_c   1.000
_cell.angle_alpha   90.00
_cell.angle_beta   90.00
_cell.angle_gamma   90.00
#
_symmetry.space_group_name_H-M   'P 1'
#
loop_
_entity.id
_entity.type
_entity.pdbx_description
1 polymer ?
#
loop_
_entity_poly.entity_id
_entity_poly.type
_entity_poly.pdbx_seq_one_letter_code
_entity_poly.pdbx_strand_id
1 'polypeptide(L)'
;RYFQPFLGQPLMAWPLMNKAIMLQHFNSMNTVGMDLQAAFAVAQRAEQERDFAPTLNGISVGLSSGTSASRGVFVVSPAEQARWAGTILAKLLPQGLLSGERVALVLRANNNLYESIDNRFIAFRFFDLLQAFDDIAAQLQAYRPSIIVAPAQVLRALALAQQQGKIDLQPKRVISAAEVLNEAD
;
A
#
# COMPACT_ATOMS: atom_id res chain seq x y z
N ARG A 1 0.31 14.79 -22.33
CA ARG A 1 1.20 15.66 -23.13
C ARG A 1 2.50 14.94 -23.48
N TYR A 2 3.18 14.30 -22.54
CA TYR A 2 4.42 13.54 -22.81
C TYR A 2 4.21 12.45 -23.86
N PHE A 3 3.16 11.65 -23.75
CA PHE A 3 2.90 10.52 -24.65
C PHE A 3 2.18 10.90 -25.94
N GLN A 4 1.82 12.16 -26.12
CA GLN A 4 1.06 12.60 -27.30
C GLN A 4 1.72 12.27 -28.65
N PRO A 5 3.05 12.39 -28.82
CA PRO A 5 3.72 12.02 -30.08
C PRO A 5 3.65 10.53 -30.39
N PHE A 6 3.36 9.69 -29.42
CA PHE A 6 3.34 8.21 -29.56
C PHE A 6 1.93 7.63 -29.73
N LEU A 7 0.89 8.46 -29.58
CA LEU A 7 -0.50 8.00 -29.77
C LEU A 7 -0.70 7.50 -31.20
N GLY A 8 -1.28 6.30 -31.32
CA GLY A 8 -1.48 5.63 -32.62
C GLY A 8 -0.28 4.89 -33.16
N GLN A 9 0.89 4.97 -32.49
CA GLN A 9 2.07 4.19 -32.86
C GLN A 9 2.06 2.79 -32.26
N PRO A 10 2.73 1.81 -32.88
CA PRO A 10 2.93 0.48 -32.28
C PRO A 10 3.63 0.59 -30.93
N LEU A 11 3.32 -0.31 -29.98
CA LEU A 11 3.92 -0.31 -28.64
C LEU A 11 5.46 -0.30 -28.65
N MET A 12 6.08 -0.97 -29.62
CA MET A 12 7.53 -1.00 -29.78
C MET A 12 8.16 0.35 -30.11
N ALA A 13 7.38 1.31 -30.56
CA ALA A 13 7.85 2.69 -30.82
C ALA A 13 7.73 3.61 -29.58
N TRP A 14 7.12 3.12 -28.51
CA TRP A 14 6.98 3.91 -27.29
C TRP A 14 8.29 3.91 -26.50
N PRO A 15 8.63 5.02 -25.81
CA PRO A 15 9.85 5.10 -25.03
C PRO A 15 9.83 4.13 -23.86
N LEU A 16 10.97 3.50 -23.59
CA LEU A 16 11.14 2.76 -22.35
C LEU A 16 11.07 3.69 -21.15
N MET A 17 10.29 3.30 -20.17
CA MET A 17 10.05 4.12 -18.98
C MET A 17 10.82 3.57 -17.78
N ASN A 18 11.45 4.47 -17.06
CA ASN A 18 12.02 4.19 -15.74
C ASN A 18 11.67 5.33 -14.76
N LYS A 19 12.00 5.14 -13.49
CA LYS A 19 11.70 6.11 -12.45
C LYS A 19 12.33 7.49 -12.71
N ALA A 20 13.53 7.57 -13.22
CA ALA A 20 14.22 8.83 -13.50
C ALA A 20 13.49 9.63 -14.60
N ILE A 21 13.14 8.98 -15.70
CA ILE A 21 12.36 9.59 -16.79
C ILE A 21 10.98 10.04 -16.28
N MET A 22 10.32 9.19 -15.48
CA MET A 22 9.02 9.52 -14.91
C MET A 22 9.09 10.77 -14.01
N LEU A 23 10.11 10.89 -13.16
CA LEU A 23 10.29 12.07 -12.31
C LEU A 23 10.63 13.31 -13.12
N GLN A 24 11.55 13.19 -14.10
CA GLN A 24 11.94 14.29 -14.97
C GLN A 24 10.75 14.88 -15.74
N HIS A 25 9.81 14.05 -16.14
CA HIS A 25 8.66 14.45 -16.97
C HIS A 25 7.32 14.42 -16.20
N PHE A 26 7.35 14.29 -14.88
CA PHE A 26 6.15 14.13 -14.04
C PHE A 26 5.05 15.13 -14.35
N ASN A 27 5.39 16.45 -14.44
CA ASN A 27 4.42 17.51 -14.68
C ASN A 27 3.71 17.41 -16.04
N SER A 28 4.35 16.79 -17.03
CA SER A 28 3.78 16.56 -18.35
C SER A 28 3.12 15.19 -18.53
N MET A 29 3.42 14.23 -17.65
CA MET A 29 2.89 12.87 -17.70
C MET A 29 1.58 12.71 -16.92
N ASN A 30 1.44 13.38 -15.77
CA ASN A 30 0.19 13.28 -15.02
C ASN A 30 -0.95 14.02 -15.71
N THR A 31 -2.17 13.51 -15.56
CA THR A 31 -3.38 14.03 -16.22
C THR A 31 -4.10 15.10 -15.40
N VAL A 32 -3.70 15.29 -14.14
CA VAL A 32 -4.35 16.20 -13.18
C VAL A 32 -3.62 17.55 -13.04
N GLY A 33 -2.54 17.76 -13.81
CA GLY A 33 -1.77 19.01 -13.77
C GLY A 33 -1.01 19.26 -12.48
N MET A 34 -0.64 18.18 -11.77
CA MET A 34 0.06 18.28 -10.50
C MET A 34 1.54 18.62 -10.72
N ASP A 35 2.05 19.53 -9.92
CA ASP A 35 3.47 19.86 -9.88
C ASP A 35 4.24 18.87 -9.00
N LEU A 36 5.40 18.41 -9.50
CA LEU A 36 6.24 17.43 -8.80
C LEU A 36 6.74 17.95 -7.45
N GLN A 37 7.20 19.21 -7.41
CA GLN A 37 7.78 19.77 -6.19
C GLN A 37 6.72 19.93 -5.10
N ALA A 38 5.53 20.39 -5.47
CA ALA A 38 4.40 20.52 -4.56
C ALA A 38 3.95 19.14 -4.02
N ALA A 39 3.82 18.14 -4.89
CA ALA A 39 3.45 16.78 -4.49
C ALA A 39 4.53 16.16 -3.58
N PHE A 40 5.81 16.35 -3.91
CA PHE A 40 6.93 15.85 -3.11
C PHE A 40 6.95 16.48 -1.70
N ALA A 41 6.75 17.80 -1.60
CA ALA A 41 6.74 18.51 -0.32
C ALA A 41 5.61 18.02 0.59
N VAL A 42 4.39 17.82 0.05
CA VAL A 42 3.25 17.28 0.80
C VAL A 42 3.53 15.86 1.27
N ALA A 43 4.02 14.98 0.39
CA ALA A 43 4.27 13.60 0.73
C ALA A 43 5.44 13.44 1.72
N GLN A 44 6.47 14.27 1.64
CA GLN A 44 7.60 14.27 2.58
C GLN A 44 7.16 14.74 3.98
N ARG A 45 6.39 15.82 4.06
CA ARG A 45 5.81 16.30 5.32
C ARG A 45 4.93 15.25 5.96
N ALA A 46 4.06 14.61 5.18
CA ALA A 46 3.18 13.56 5.64
C ALA A 46 3.94 12.38 6.28
N GLU A 47 5.08 12.00 5.73
CA GLU A 47 5.93 10.97 6.34
C GLU A 47 6.51 11.41 7.69
N GLN A 48 6.95 12.66 7.79
CA GLN A 48 7.52 13.21 9.03
C GLN A 48 6.48 13.32 10.13
N GLU A 49 5.28 13.77 9.78
CA GLU A 49 4.16 13.98 10.71
C GLU A 49 3.32 12.71 10.94
N ARG A 50 3.65 11.61 10.25
CA ARG A 50 2.86 10.35 10.27
C ARG A 50 1.41 10.57 9.82
N ASP A 51 1.20 11.53 8.90
CA ASP A 51 -0.07 11.70 8.21
C ASP A 51 -0.22 10.62 7.13
N PHE A 52 -1.18 9.75 7.29
CA PHE A 52 -1.44 8.64 6.38
C PHE A 52 -2.47 8.97 5.29
N ALA A 53 -2.98 10.20 5.30
CA ALA A 53 -4.01 10.65 4.36
C ALA A 53 -3.60 11.90 3.54
N PRO A 54 -2.33 12.05 3.11
CA PRO A 54 -1.90 13.26 2.45
C PRO A 54 -2.59 13.45 1.09
N THR A 55 -3.14 14.63 0.89
CA THR A 55 -3.75 15.02 -0.38
C THR A 55 -3.25 16.39 -0.84
N LEU A 56 -3.20 16.57 -2.16
CA LEU A 56 -2.97 17.84 -2.82
C LEU A 56 -4.08 18.03 -3.87
N ASN A 57 -4.89 19.06 -3.70
CA ASN A 57 -6.07 19.34 -4.54
C ASN A 57 -7.04 18.14 -4.65
N GLY A 58 -7.25 17.41 -3.54
CA GLY A 58 -8.14 16.23 -3.51
C GLY A 58 -7.57 14.97 -4.17
N ILE A 59 -6.30 15.00 -4.57
CA ILE A 59 -5.56 13.84 -5.11
C ILE A 59 -4.64 13.31 -4.02
N SER A 60 -4.71 12.03 -3.73
CA SER A 60 -3.77 11.39 -2.78
C SER A 60 -2.36 11.39 -3.35
N VAL A 61 -1.40 11.75 -2.52
CA VAL A 61 0.02 11.77 -2.87
C VAL A 61 0.82 10.87 -1.93
N GLY A 62 1.93 10.31 -2.41
CA GLY A 62 2.80 9.51 -1.56
C GLY A 62 4.16 9.29 -2.19
N LEU A 63 5.09 8.78 -1.38
CA LEU A 63 6.44 8.46 -1.81
C LEU A 63 6.63 6.96 -1.93
N SER A 64 7.36 6.53 -2.95
CA SER A 64 7.76 5.14 -3.08
C SER A 64 8.77 4.74 -2.00
N SER A 65 8.79 3.45 -1.63
CA SER A 65 9.68 2.89 -0.61
C SER A 65 11.16 2.84 -0.98
N GLY A 66 11.57 3.43 -2.10
CA GLY A 66 12.95 3.44 -2.56
C GLY A 66 13.92 4.04 -1.53
N THR A 67 15.06 3.37 -1.32
CA THR A 67 16.14 3.86 -0.49
C THR A 67 16.84 5.04 -1.15
N SER A 68 16.88 6.17 -0.47
CA SER A 68 17.64 7.41 -0.73
C SER A 68 17.55 8.02 -2.14
N ALA A 69 18.29 8.78 -2.68
CA ALA A 69 18.50 9.56 -3.89
C ALA A 69 17.44 9.56 -5.03
N SER A 70 16.52 8.59 -5.15
CA SER A 70 15.51 8.50 -6.22
C SER A 70 14.14 7.99 -5.77
N ARG A 71 13.59 8.59 -4.71
CA ARG A 71 12.21 8.27 -4.29
C ARG A 71 11.23 8.80 -5.34
N GLY A 72 10.37 7.91 -5.82
CA GLY A 72 9.29 8.30 -6.74
C GLY A 72 8.12 8.89 -5.98
N VAL A 73 7.47 9.86 -6.61
CA VAL A 73 6.16 10.36 -6.18
C VAL A 73 5.09 9.59 -6.94
N PHE A 74 4.06 9.15 -6.25
CA PHE A 74 2.84 8.65 -6.88
C PHE A 74 1.66 9.53 -6.53
N VAL A 75 0.70 9.58 -7.43
CA VAL A 75 -0.56 10.33 -7.26
C VAL A 75 -1.71 9.43 -7.63
N VAL A 76 -2.79 9.47 -6.83
CA VAL A 76 -3.95 8.60 -7.02
C VAL A 76 -5.22 9.43 -6.87
N SER A 77 -6.01 9.50 -7.91
CA SER A 77 -7.31 10.17 -7.87
C SER A 77 -8.35 9.37 -7.07
N PRO A 78 -9.40 9.99 -6.56
CA PRO A 78 -10.47 9.28 -5.86
C PRO A 78 -11.11 8.14 -6.68
N ALA A 79 -11.23 8.32 -7.99
CA ALA A 79 -11.76 7.28 -8.87
C ALA A 79 -10.82 6.08 -9.02
N GLU A 80 -9.50 6.33 -9.12
CA GLU A 80 -8.49 5.27 -9.14
C GLU A 80 -8.43 4.56 -7.80
N GLN A 81 -8.53 5.30 -6.69
CA GLN A 81 -8.59 4.76 -5.33
C GLN A 81 -9.78 3.81 -5.15
N ALA A 82 -10.97 4.22 -5.56
CA ALA A 82 -12.17 3.37 -5.49
C ALA A 82 -12.03 2.12 -6.37
N ARG A 83 -11.47 2.25 -7.57
CA ARG A 83 -11.21 1.10 -8.47
C ARG A 83 -10.19 0.13 -7.87
N TRP A 84 -9.10 0.66 -7.28
CA TRP A 84 -8.10 -0.15 -6.61
C TRP A 84 -8.71 -0.91 -5.43
N ALA A 85 -9.45 -0.21 -4.56
CA ALA A 85 -10.14 -0.82 -3.42
C ALA A 85 -11.08 -1.96 -3.87
N GLY A 86 -11.93 -1.71 -4.88
CA GLY A 86 -12.83 -2.73 -5.43
C GLY A 86 -12.08 -3.94 -6.01
N THR A 87 -10.93 -3.70 -6.67
CA THR A 87 -10.10 -4.79 -7.21
C THR A 87 -9.47 -5.64 -6.11
N ILE A 88 -8.94 -5.00 -5.07
CA ILE A 88 -8.37 -5.69 -3.90
C ILE A 88 -9.44 -6.52 -3.20
N LEU A 89 -10.60 -5.93 -2.92
CA LEU A 89 -11.71 -6.65 -2.31
C LEU A 89 -12.13 -7.88 -3.13
N ALA A 90 -12.27 -7.73 -4.44
CA ALA A 90 -12.64 -8.85 -5.32
C ALA A 90 -11.61 -9.98 -5.34
N LYS A 91 -10.32 -9.67 -5.18
CA LYS A 91 -9.24 -10.67 -5.19
C LYS A 91 -8.95 -11.28 -3.82
N LEU A 92 -9.03 -10.48 -2.75
CA LEU A 92 -8.67 -10.93 -1.40
C LEU A 92 -9.83 -11.58 -0.66
N LEU A 93 -11.08 -11.31 -1.04
CA LEU A 93 -12.28 -11.82 -0.40
C LEU A 93 -13.02 -12.85 -1.28
N PRO A 94 -12.55 -14.08 -1.36
CA PRO A 94 -13.14 -15.09 -2.26
C PRO A 94 -14.57 -15.46 -1.87
N GLN A 95 -14.99 -15.19 -0.64
CA GLN A 95 -16.35 -15.44 -0.16
C GLN A 95 -17.25 -14.19 -0.27
N GLY A 96 -16.74 -13.13 -0.90
CA GLY A 96 -17.46 -11.88 -1.11
C GLY A 96 -17.47 -10.93 0.07
N LEU A 97 -18.10 -9.77 -0.14
CA LEU A 97 -18.11 -8.64 0.78
C LEU A 97 -18.89 -8.89 2.09
N LEU A 98 -19.77 -9.91 2.12
CA LEU A 98 -20.63 -10.21 3.27
C LEU A 98 -20.03 -11.24 4.23
N SER A 99 -18.77 -11.63 4.03
CA SER A 99 -18.12 -12.70 4.80
C SER A 99 -17.72 -12.32 6.23
N GLY A 100 -17.86 -11.06 6.62
CA GLY A 100 -17.52 -10.59 7.97
C GLY A 100 -16.02 -10.67 8.27
N GLU A 101 -15.16 -10.54 7.24
CA GLU A 101 -13.71 -10.69 7.41
C GLU A 101 -13.10 -9.56 8.23
N ARG A 102 -12.08 -9.90 9.00
CA ARG A 102 -11.25 -8.97 9.77
C ARG A 102 -9.86 -8.94 9.18
N VAL A 103 -9.53 -7.88 8.47
CA VAL A 103 -8.26 -7.73 7.77
C VAL A 103 -7.29 -6.94 8.62
N ALA A 104 -6.14 -7.53 8.93
CA ALA A 104 -5.00 -6.84 9.51
C ALA A 104 -3.99 -6.50 8.43
N LEU A 105 -3.65 -5.22 8.30
CA LEU A 105 -2.59 -4.74 7.43
C LEU A 105 -1.41 -4.28 8.28
N VAL A 106 -0.30 -5.01 8.24
CA VAL A 106 0.93 -4.67 8.96
C VAL A 106 1.92 -4.08 7.97
N LEU A 107 2.01 -2.77 7.90
CA LEU A 107 2.89 -2.07 6.96
C LEU A 107 3.58 -0.88 7.64
N ARG A 108 4.59 -0.34 6.96
CA ARG A 108 5.37 0.81 7.44
C ARG A 108 4.59 2.12 7.40
N ALA A 109 3.64 2.24 6.50
CA ALA A 109 2.77 3.40 6.37
C ALA A 109 1.36 2.96 5.96
N ASN A 110 0.37 3.60 6.55
CA ASN A 110 -1.01 3.56 6.08
C ASN A 110 -1.18 4.54 4.92
N ASN A 111 -2.31 4.53 4.26
CA ASN A 111 -2.77 5.58 3.35
C ASN A 111 -4.29 5.49 3.15
N ASN A 112 -4.88 6.53 2.57
CA ASN A 112 -6.31 6.61 2.29
C ASN A 112 -6.86 5.46 1.46
N LEU A 113 -5.99 4.75 0.72
CA LEU A 113 -6.40 3.59 -0.07
C LEU A 113 -6.92 2.46 0.80
N TYR A 114 -6.29 2.23 1.96
CA TYR A 114 -6.68 1.15 2.87
C TYR A 114 -7.92 1.51 3.70
N GLU A 115 -8.07 2.76 4.10
CA GLU A 115 -9.24 3.23 4.83
C GLU A 115 -10.53 3.16 4.00
N SER A 116 -10.43 3.29 2.68
CA SER A 116 -11.57 3.16 1.77
C SER A 116 -12.17 1.73 1.71
N ILE A 117 -11.47 0.74 2.27
CA ILE A 117 -11.90 -0.66 2.30
C ILE A 117 -12.76 -0.96 3.53
N ASP A 118 -12.57 -0.21 4.64
CA ASP A 118 -13.33 -0.42 5.87
C ASP A 118 -14.81 -0.10 5.66
N ASN A 119 -15.67 -1.04 6.00
CA ASN A 119 -17.11 -0.91 5.86
C ASN A 119 -17.87 -1.81 6.83
N ARG A 120 -19.22 -1.78 6.80
CA ARG A 120 -20.08 -2.55 7.71
C ARG A 120 -19.80 -4.06 7.71
N PHE A 121 -19.27 -4.61 6.64
CA PHE A 121 -19.12 -6.05 6.45
C PHE A 121 -17.68 -6.53 6.54
N ILE A 122 -16.70 -5.61 6.48
CA ILE A 122 -15.28 -5.92 6.52
C ILE A 122 -14.65 -4.95 7.52
N ALA A 123 -14.12 -5.49 8.60
CA ALA A 123 -13.34 -4.71 9.54
C ALA A 123 -11.88 -4.68 9.06
N PHE A 124 -11.37 -3.48 8.84
CA PHE A 124 -10.00 -3.25 8.40
C PHE A 124 -9.21 -2.53 9.49
N ARG A 125 -8.02 -3.04 9.84
CA ARG A 125 -7.15 -2.40 10.82
C ARG A 125 -5.70 -2.35 10.36
N PHE A 126 -5.13 -1.16 10.42
CA PHE A 126 -3.71 -0.94 10.21
C PHE A 126 -2.92 -1.15 11.50
N PHE A 127 -1.75 -1.80 11.38
CA PHE A 127 -0.77 -1.99 12.43
C PHE A 127 0.55 -1.42 11.95
N ASP A 128 1.07 -0.44 12.67
CA ASP A 128 2.29 0.25 12.28
C ASP A 128 3.52 -0.63 12.53
N LEU A 129 4.19 -1.00 11.45
CA LEU A 129 5.42 -1.83 11.48
C LEU A 129 6.59 -1.17 12.22
N LEU A 130 6.53 0.14 12.50
CA LEU A 130 7.57 0.83 13.28
C LEU A 130 7.40 0.66 14.79
N GLN A 131 6.31 0.07 15.27
CA GLN A 131 6.15 -0.33 16.66
C GLN A 131 7.03 -1.55 16.99
N ALA A 132 7.23 -1.79 18.28
CA ALA A 132 7.89 -3.02 18.72
C ALA A 132 7.10 -4.27 18.28
N PHE A 133 7.80 -5.31 17.87
CA PHE A 133 7.17 -6.54 17.39
C PHE A 133 6.20 -7.15 18.41
N ASP A 134 6.56 -7.14 19.69
CA ASP A 134 5.72 -7.71 20.77
C ASP A 134 4.40 -6.94 20.91
N ASP A 135 4.42 -5.60 20.71
CA ASP A 135 3.20 -4.77 20.74
C ASP A 135 2.30 -5.08 19.54
N ILE A 136 2.89 -5.23 18.35
CA ILE A 136 2.16 -5.62 17.14
C ILE A 136 1.54 -7.01 17.34
N ALA A 137 2.28 -7.97 17.85
CA ALA A 137 1.83 -9.33 18.09
C ALA A 137 0.67 -9.37 19.10
N ALA A 138 0.78 -8.65 20.22
CA ALA A 138 -0.28 -8.52 21.21
C ALA A 138 -1.55 -7.87 20.63
N GLN A 139 -1.40 -6.80 19.85
CA GLN A 139 -2.51 -6.14 19.17
C GLN A 139 -3.20 -7.06 18.13
N LEU A 140 -2.41 -7.83 17.35
CA LEU A 140 -2.94 -8.80 16.40
C LEU A 140 -3.72 -9.91 17.12
N GLN A 141 -3.19 -10.42 18.23
CA GLN A 141 -3.87 -11.44 19.04
C GLN A 141 -5.19 -10.92 19.60
N ALA A 142 -5.23 -9.68 20.10
CA ALA A 142 -6.46 -9.04 20.57
C ALA A 142 -7.47 -8.77 19.43
N TYR A 143 -6.97 -8.39 18.26
CA TYR A 143 -7.79 -8.10 17.08
C TYR A 143 -8.36 -9.37 16.46
N ARG A 144 -7.66 -10.53 16.54
CA ARG A 144 -8.07 -11.81 15.95
C ARG A 144 -8.39 -11.70 14.46
N PRO A 145 -7.43 -11.33 13.60
CA PRO A 145 -7.68 -11.18 12.18
C PRO A 145 -7.99 -12.53 11.51
N SER A 146 -8.91 -12.51 10.57
CA SER A 146 -9.14 -13.65 9.66
C SER A 146 -8.20 -13.59 8.44
N ILE A 147 -7.70 -12.41 8.09
CA ILE A 147 -6.74 -12.19 7.02
C ILE A 147 -5.61 -11.31 7.55
N ILE A 148 -4.37 -11.74 7.34
CA ILE A 148 -3.17 -10.95 7.67
C ILE A 148 -2.45 -10.61 6.35
N VAL A 149 -2.20 -9.32 6.14
CA VAL A 149 -1.38 -8.82 5.03
C VAL A 149 -0.16 -8.14 5.64
N ALA A 150 1.03 -8.66 5.37
CA ALA A 150 2.26 -8.16 5.97
C ALA A 150 3.49 -8.46 5.08
N PRO A 151 4.64 -7.79 5.28
CA PRO A 151 5.91 -8.16 4.68
C PRO A 151 6.32 -9.58 5.09
N ALA A 152 7.08 -10.27 4.22
CA ALA A 152 7.55 -11.63 4.45
C ALA A 152 8.29 -11.79 5.79
N GLN A 153 9.17 -10.86 6.13
CA GLN A 153 9.89 -10.86 7.41
C GLN A 153 8.97 -10.83 8.63
N VAL A 154 7.88 -10.05 8.57
CA VAL A 154 6.89 -9.97 9.65
C VAL A 154 6.11 -11.27 9.78
N LEU A 155 5.69 -11.84 8.65
CA LEU A 155 4.99 -13.13 8.63
C LEU A 155 5.84 -14.24 9.23
N ARG A 156 7.13 -14.28 8.88
CA ARG A 156 8.10 -15.20 9.47
C ARG A 156 8.23 -15.00 10.97
N ALA A 157 8.37 -13.75 11.43
CA ALA A 157 8.48 -13.46 12.87
C ALA A 157 7.21 -13.90 13.63
N LEU A 158 6.01 -13.67 13.08
CA LEU A 158 4.75 -14.14 13.65
C LEU A 158 4.68 -15.68 13.71
N ALA A 159 5.10 -16.37 12.64
CA ALA A 159 5.14 -17.82 12.60
C ALA A 159 6.07 -18.41 13.67
N LEU A 160 7.26 -17.83 13.83
CA LEU A 160 8.21 -18.23 14.87
C LEU A 160 7.67 -17.99 16.29
N ALA A 161 7.03 -16.85 16.52
CA ALA A 161 6.41 -16.54 17.81
C ALA A 161 5.27 -17.52 18.14
N GLN A 162 4.48 -17.93 17.14
CA GLN A 162 3.45 -18.95 17.31
C GLN A 162 4.02 -20.32 17.60
N GLN A 163 5.08 -20.74 16.89
CA GLN A 163 5.79 -22.02 17.20
C GLN A 163 6.34 -22.04 18.62
N GLN A 164 6.77 -20.89 19.14
CA GLN A 164 7.25 -20.74 20.51
C GLN A 164 6.13 -20.62 21.56
N GLY A 165 4.87 -20.67 21.14
CA GLY A 165 3.72 -20.53 22.03
C GLY A 165 3.53 -19.13 22.63
N LYS A 166 4.19 -18.11 22.05
CA LYS A 166 4.07 -16.71 22.51
C LYS A 166 2.78 -16.03 22.07
N ILE A 167 2.24 -16.45 20.94
CA ILE A 167 0.99 -15.96 20.36
C ILE A 167 0.15 -17.14 19.86
N ASP A 168 -1.17 -16.92 19.74
CA ASP A 168 -2.09 -17.85 19.10
C ASP A 168 -2.95 -17.08 18.09
N LEU A 169 -2.57 -17.15 16.81
CA LEU A 169 -3.27 -16.53 15.70
C LEU A 169 -3.83 -17.64 14.78
N GLN A 170 -5.11 -17.50 14.41
CA GLN A 170 -5.84 -18.46 13.57
C GLN A 170 -6.37 -17.79 12.28
N PRO A 171 -5.52 -17.15 11.46
CA PRO A 171 -5.98 -16.53 10.23
C PRO A 171 -6.41 -17.59 9.21
N LYS A 172 -7.49 -17.32 8.50
CA LYS A 172 -7.91 -18.14 7.34
C LYS A 172 -6.96 -17.94 6.16
N ARG A 173 -6.32 -16.77 6.08
CA ARG A 173 -5.43 -16.41 4.98
C ARG A 173 -4.31 -15.49 5.45
N VAL A 174 -3.13 -15.74 4.89
CA VAL A 174 -1.93 -14.92 5.07
C VAL A 174 -1.46 -14.49 3.68
N ILE A 175 -1.13 -13.21 3.52
CA ILE A 175 -0.73 -12.60 2.26
C ILE A 175 0.57 -11.83 2.47
N SER A 176 1.62 -12.24 1.75
CA SER A 176 2.87 -11.49 1.70
C SER A 176 2.73 -10.29 0.77
N ALA A 177 3.13 -9.11 1.24
CA ALA A 177 3.10 -7.87 0.49
C ALA A 177 4.35 -7.02 0.77
N ALA A 178 4.71 -6.16 -0.19
CA ALA A 178 5.81 -5.20 -0.11
C ALA A 178 7.23 -5.80 -0.08
N GLU A 179 7.39 -7.10 0.02
CA GLU A 179 8.66 -7.81 -0.04
C GLU A 179 8.53 -9.07 -0.90
N VAL A 180 9.67 -9.53 -1.44
CA VAL A 180 9.73 -10.82 -2.11
C VAL A 180 9.67 -11.92 -1.05
N LEU A 181 8.73 -12.84 -1.20
CA LEU A 181 8.67 -14.05 -0.40
C LEU A 181 9.69 -15.04 -0.96
N ASN A 182 10.65 -15.47 -0.14
CA ASN A 182 11.62 -16.48 -0.50
C ASN A 182 11.23 -17.84 0.08
N GLU A 183 11.80 -18.92 -0.43
CA GLU A 183 11.53 -20.28 0.07
C GLU A 183 11.88 -20.47 1.56
N ALA A 184 12.77 -19.63 2.10
CA ALA A 184 13.16 -19.66 3.51
C ALA A 184 12.21 -18.90 4.45
N ASP A 185 11.27 -18.13 3.91
CA ASP A 185 10.28 -17.37 4.67
C ASP A 185 9.01 -18.20 4.91
#